data_a7e84950a013ab04d7de0e1c8242d94a
#
_entry.id   a7e84950a013ab04d7de0e1c8242d94a
#
_cell.length_a   1.000
_cell.length_b   1.000
_cell.length_c   1.000
_cell.angle_alpha   90.00
_cell.angle_beta   90.00
_cell.angle_gamma   90.00
#
_symmetry.space_group_name_H-M   'P 1'
#
loop_
_entity.id
_entity.type
_entity.pdbx_description
1 polymer ?
#
loop_
_entity_poly.entity_id
_entity_poly.type
_entity_poly.pdbx_seq_one_letter_code
_entity_poly.pdbx_strand_id
1 'polypeptide(L)'
;MTARQLRHIALALVIAVFLWGLSEMIGGRSDEIEELEVLPLLTAAEVDTLVFARTDDTVRLAQSPEGGWTVNGHLASTSAVEGLFQAMAEPATAGLVARSASSHARMGIDAAGANRLRIVRGDRAEVDLLIGNQGRPFQSVYVRSEGDDRVYLLQGGIVPQLDRSVTDWRDKGIVRLMPAVVARMEVERGGAGYTLARDDVGWTLDGAPADTAAVEDLLREYRNVEAQGSAFATPAEADSADFARPDARVTLFGMVGDTLAALVFDSTAAGYWVRHARGGTVYQVYSWRVDDILPVDSTLRAK
;
A
#
# COMPACT_ATOMS: atom_id res chain seq x y z
N MET A 1 -54.74 7.15 53.98
CA MET A 1 -55.03 6.83 52.56
C MET A 1 -56.34 6.12 52.52
N THR A 2 -57.31 6.60 51.71
CA THR A 2 -58.63 5.98 51.61
C THR A 2 -58.56 4.81 50.62
N ALA A 3 -59.47 3.81 50.83
CA ALA A 3 -59.57 2.64 49.96
C ALA A 3 -59.77 3.00 48.47
N ARG A 4 -60.33 4.14 48.16
CA ARG A 4 -60.49 4.70 46.82
C ARG A 4 -59.14 5.14 46.24
N GLN A 5 -58.25 5.80 47.01
CA GLN A 5 -56.92 6.23 46.57
C GLN A 5 -56.04 5.03 46.26
N LEU A 6 -56.10 3.97 47.06
CA LEU A 6 -55.32 2.73 46.83
C LEU A 6 -55.72 2.07 45.51
N ARG A 7 -57.02 2.08 45.19
CA ARG A 7 -57.59 1.50 43.97
C ARG A 7 -57.11 2.26 42.69
N HIS A 8 -57.01 3.60 42.76
CA HIS A 8 -56.53 4.41 41.67
C HIS A 8 -55.03 4.25 41.48
N ILE A 9 -54.22 4.11 42.53
CA ILE A 9 -52.81 3.87 42.45
C ILE A 9 -52.56 2.48 41.87
N ALA A 10 -53.28 1.45 42.28
CA ALA A 10 -53.17 0.10 41.72
C ALA A 10 -53.51 0.08 40.22
N LEU A 11 -54.59 0.80 39.80
CA LEU A 11 -54.98 0.90 38.40
C LEU A 11 -53.90 1.64 37.54
N ALA A 12 -53.34 2.74 38.08
CA ALA A 12 -52.29 3.49 37.41
C ALA A 12 -51.01 2.65 37.24
N LEU A 13 -50.67 1.83 38.23
CA LEU A 13 -49.51 0.93 38.19
C LEU A 13 -49.68 -0.18 37.15
N VAL A 14 -50.91 -0.76 37.07
CA VAL A 14 -51.24 -1.75 36.03
C VAL A 14 -51.14 -1.14 34.63
N ILE A 15 -51.69 0.09 34.45
CA ILE A 15 -51.58 0.80 33.16
C ILE A 15 -50.13 1.12 32.82
N ALA A 16 -49.32 1.55 33.79
CA ALA A 16 -47.88 1.84 33.57
C ALA A 16 -47.10 0.58 33.18
N VAL A 17 -47.34 -0.55 33.85
CA VAL A 17 -46.73 -1.84 33.51
C VAL A 17 -47.19 -2.34 32.13
N PHE A 18 -48.48 -2.12 31.79
CA PHE A 18 -49.00 -2.48 30.47
C PHE A 18 -48.39 -1.60 29.36
N LEU A 19 -48.27 -0.30 29.58
CA LEU A 19 -47.63 0.63 28.67
C LEU A 19 -46.11 0.35 28.53
N TRP A 20 -45.48 -0.03 29.62
CA TRP A 20 -44.06 -0.45 29.59
C TRP A 20 -43.90 -1.77 28.82
N GLY A 21 -44.74 -2.77 29.06
CA GLY A 21 -44.76 -4.02 28.31
C GLY A 21 -45.10 -3.82 26.82
N LEU A 22 -46.03 -2.88 26.48
CA LEU A 22 -46.29 -2.49 25.09
C LEU A 22 -45.08 -1.77 24.47
N SER A 23 -44.41 -0.90 25.22
CA SER A 23 -43.19 -0.21 24.80
C SER A 23 -42.05 -1.21 24.53
N GLU A 24 -41.91 -2.24 25.35
CA GLU A 24 -40.91 -3.32 25.15
C GLU A 24 -41.30 -4.18 23.93
N MET A 25 -42.58 -4.44 23.71
CA MET A 25 -43.09 -5.21 22.58
C MET A 25 -43.06 -4.43 21.25
N ILE A 26 -43.16 -3.10 21.31
CA ILE A 26 -43.06 -2.19 20.14
C ILE A 26 -41.65 -1.68 19.97
N GLY A 27 -40.88 -1.45 21.05
CA GLY A 27 -39.49 -1.05 21.08
C GLY A 27 -38.50 -2.21 21.09
N GLY A 28 -38.96 -3.42 21.41
CA GLY A 28 -38.18 -4.67 21.40
C GLY A 28 -38.14 -5.36 20.03
N ARG A 29 -38.43 -4.66 18.93
CA ARG A 29 -37.66 -4.91 17.72
C ARG A 29 -36.28 -4.36 18.03
N SER A 30 -35.42 -5.21 18.58
CA SER A 30 -34.02 -5.16 18.21
C SER A 30 -34.07 -4.85 16.72
N ASP A 31 -33.62 -3.68 16.29
CA ASP A 31 -33.06 -3.57 14.97
C ASP A 31 -32.07 -4.73 14.96
N GLU A 32 -32.44 -5.88 14.44
CA GLU A 32 -31.50 -6.81 13.88
C GLU A 32 -30.68 -5.88 13.02
N ILE A 33 -29.45 -5.61 13.47
CA ILE A 33 -28.49 -4.85 12.66
C ILE A 33 -28.49 -5.68 11.41
N GLU A 34 -29.14 -5.18 10.36
CA GLU A 34 -29.14 -5.83 9.05
C GLU A 34 -27.69 -5.77 8.59
N GLU A 35 -26.92 -6.73 9.12
CA GLU A 35 -25.52 -6.91 8.73
C GLU A 35 -25.56 -7.43 7.31
N LEU A 36 -25.24 -6.56 6.38
CA LEU A 36 -25.04 -6.96 5.01
C LEU A 36 -23.63 -7.51 4.87
N GLU A 37 -23.50 -8.68 4.28
CA GLU A 37 -22.21 -9.15 3.76
C GLU A 37 -21.85 -8.29 2.55
N VAL A 38 -21.33 -7.09 2.85
CA VAL A 38 -21.00 -6.07 1.84
C VAL A 38 -19.75 -6.47 1.05
N LEU A 39 -18.86 -7.24 1.69
CA LEU A 39 -17.63 -7.73 1.11
C LEU A 39 -17.57 -9.25 1.28
N PRO A 40 -17.65 -10.03 0.19
CA PRO A 40 -17.40 -11.45 0.25
C PRO A 40 -15.94 -11.72 0.62
N LEU A 41 -15.70 -12.82 1.33
CA LEU A 41 -14.36 -13.29 1.61
C LEU A 41 -13.73 -13.76 0.29
N LEU A 42 -12.77 -13.01 -0.23
CA LEU A 42 -12.10 -13.27 -1.51
C LEU A 42 -10.61 -13.44 -1.29
N THR A 43 -10.05 -14.47 -1.93
CA THR A 43 -8.62 -14.70 -1.98
C THR A 43 -8.00 -14.04 -3.21
N ALA A 44 -6.67 -13.82 -3.19
CA ALA A 44 -5.94 -13.27 -4.32
C ALA A 44 -6.11 -14.08 -5.62
N ALA A 45 -6.34 -15.40 -5.52
CA ALA A 45 -6.54 -16.28 -6.67
C ALA A 45 -7.93 -16.16 -7.31
N GLU A 46 -8.90 -15.57 -6.59
CA GLU A 46 -10.28 -15.42 -7.04
C GLU A 46 -10.58 -14.06 -7.64
N VAL A 47 -9.64 -13.12 -7.58
CA VAL A 47 -9.83 -11.72 -8.01
C VAL A 47 -8.87 -11.42 -9.14
N ASP A 48 -9.38 -10.96 -10.27
CA ASP A 48 -8.56 -10.55 -11.42
C ASP A 48 -8.18 -9.08 -11.34
N THR A 49 -9.10 -8.24 -10.85
CA THR A 49 -8.89 -6.79 -10.79
C THR A 49 -9.64 -6.18 -9.60
N LEU A 50 -8.95 -5.25 -8.91
CA LEU A 50 -9.58 -4.32 -7.96
C LEU A 50 -9.38 -2.88 -8.47
N VAL A 51 -10.44 -2.08 -8.39
CA VAL A 51 -10.40 -0.68 -8.77
C VAL A 51 -10.90 0.17 -7.59
N PHE A 52 -10.05 1.07 -7.12
CA PHE A 52 -10.40 2.13 -6.19
C PHE A 52 -10.43 3.43 -7.00
N ALA A 53 -11.61 3.81 -7.50
CA ALA A 53 -11.78 5.08 -8.21
C ALA A 53 -12.10 6.17 -7.19
N ARG A 54 -11.27 7.21 -7.18
CA ARG A 54 -11.41 8.41 -6.34
C ARG A 54 -11.54 9.64 -7.23
N THR A 55 -11.94 10.76 -6.65
CA THR A 55 -12.10 12.02 -7.39
C THR A 55 -10.79 12.45 -8.06
N ASP A 56 -9.66 12.28 -7.38
CA ASP A 56 -8.35 12.80 -7.81
C ASP A 56 -7.49 11.76 -8.52
N ASP A 57 -7.71 10.47 -8.27
CA ASP A 57 -6.93 9.39 -8.87
C ASP A 57 -7.73 8.08 -8.96
N THR A 58 -7.17 7.12 -9.70
CA THR A 58 -7.70 5.76 -9.75
C THR A 58 -6.56 4.78 -9.53
N VAL A 59 -6.72 3.92 -8.53
CA VAL A 59 -5.85 2.78 -8.29
C VAL A 59 -6.48 1.55 -8.91
N ARG A 60 -5.81 0.95 -9.89
CA ARG A 60 -6.21 -0.31 -10.51
C ARG A 60 -5.18 -1.38 -10.21
N LEU A 61 -5.48 -2.30 -9.33
CA LEU A 61 -4.72 -3.52 -9.12
C LEU A 61 -5.21 -4.59 -10.08
N ALA A 62 -4.31 -5.27 -10.77
CA ALA A 62 -4.65 -6.36 -11.68
C ALA A 62 -3.61 -7.48 -11.60
N GLN A 63 -4.05 -8.72 -11.73
CA GLN A 63 -3.14 -9.86 -11.87
C GLN A 63 -2.31 -9.71 -13.15
N SER A 64 -1.01 -10.02 -13.05
CA SER A 64 -0.11 -10.04 -14.18
C SER A 64 -0.09 -11.42 -14.85
N PRO A 65 -0.10 -11.51 -16.19
CA PRO A 65 0.10 -12.79 -16.90
C PRO A 65 1.44 -13.46 -16.56
N GLU A 66 2.44 -12.67 -16.16
CA GLU A 66 3.77 -13.15 -15.75
C GLU A 66 3.83 -13.61 -14.28
N GLY A 67 2.71 -13.53 -13.58
CA GLY A 67 2.56 -13.77 -12.16
C GLY A 67 2.68 -12.51 -11.31
N GLY A 68 2.08 -12.54 -10.11
CA GLY A 68 2.00 -11.39 -9.21
C GLY A 68 0.95 -10.36 -9.63
N TRP A 69 1.09 -9.14 -9.13
CA TRP A 69 0.12 -8.06 -9.32
C TRP A 69 0.76 -6.80 -9.89
N THR A 70 -0.01 -6.04 -10.63
CA THR A 70 0.34 -4.71 -11.11
C THR A 70 -0.60 -3.65 -10.52
N VAL A 71 -0.10 -2.43 -10.35
CA VAL A 71 -0.90 -1.25 -10.05
C VAL A 71 -0.73 -0.22 -11.15
N ASN A 72 -1.81 0.13 -11.84
CA ASN A 72 -1.80 1.06 -12.98
C ASN A 72 -0.72 0.70 -14.03
N GLY A 73 -0.49 -0.61 -14.27
CA GLY A 73 0.51 -1.11 -15.21
C GLY A 73 1.95 -1.19 -14.67
N HIS A 74 2.19 -0.81 -13.42
CA HIS A 74 3.49 -0.95 -12.74
C HIS A 74 3.48 -2.15 -11.79
N LEU A 75 4.63 -2.75 -11.52
CA LEU A 75 4.74 -3.83 -10.54
C LEU A 75 4.21 -3.37 -9.18
N ALA A 76 3.29 -4.15 -8.61
CA ALA A 76 2.75 -3.88 -7.29
C ALA A 76 3.63 -4.48 -6.20
N SER A 77 3.64 -3.84 -5.03
CA SER A 77 4.30 -4.38 -3.83
C SER A 77 3.59 -5.65 -3.38
N THR A 78 4.31 -6.78 -3.36
CA THR A 78 3.79 -8.06 -2.91
C THR A 78 3.20 -7.96 -1.50
N SER A 79 3.93 -7.34 -0.57
CA SER A 79 3.48 -7.18 0.82
C SER A 79 2.23 -6.29 0.94
N ALA A 80 2.09 -5.26 0.08
CA ALA A 80 0.90 -4.42 0.07
C ALA A 80 -0.33 -5.20 -0.41
N VAL A 81 -0.17 -6.01 -1.46
CA VAL A 81 -1.24 -6.86 -2.00
C VAL A 81 -1.60 -7.98 -1.03
N GLU A 82 -0.62 -8.65 -0.43
CA GLU A 82 -0.86 -9.65 0.62
C GLU A 82 -1.62 -9.07 1.81
N GLY A 83 -1.23 -7.87 2.27
CA GLY A 83 -1.92 -7.16 3.34
C GLY A 83 -3.37 -6.79 2.99
N LEU A 84 -3.66 -6.46 1.72
CA LEU A 84 -5.03 -6.23 1.25
C LEU A 84 -5.87 -7.52 1.36
N PHE A 85 -5.37 -8.63 0.81
CA PHE A 85 -6.12 -9.89 0.85
C PHE A 85 -6.23 -10.47 2.25
N GLN A 86 -5.24 -10.25 3.11
CA GLN A 86 -5.34 -10.57 4.52
C GLN A 86 -6.47 -9.76 5.19
N ALA A 87 -6.55 -8.46 4.90
CA ALA A 87 -7.63 -7.61 5.40
C ALA A 87 -9.01 -8.00 4.85
N MET A 88 -9.08 -8.52 3.63
CA MET A 88 -10.31 -9.04 3.02
C MET A 88 -10.69 -10.45 3.51
N ALA A 89 -9.76 -11.21 4.04
CA ALA A 89 -10.03 -12.50 4.66
C ALA A 89 -10.64 -12.38 6.07
N GLU A 90 -10.57 -11.19 6.67
CA GLU A 90 -11.22 -10.89 7.95
C GLU A 90 -12.67 -10.42 7.68
N PRO A 91 -13.65 -10.88 8.48
CA PRO A 91 -15.03 -10.43 8.33
C PRO A 91 -15.13 -8.90 8.49
N ALA A 92 -15.67 -8.23 7.48
CA ALA A 92 -16.03 -6.82 7.56
C ALA A 92 -17.49 -6.69 8.01
N THR A 93 -17.77 -5.86 8.98
CA THR A 93 -19.14 -5.59 9.42
C THR A 93 -19.70 -4.36 8.71
N ALA A 94 -20.94 -4.43 8.28
CA ALA A 94 -21.64 -3.32 7.64
C ALA A 94 -23.02 -3.15 8.24
N GLY A 95 -23.14 -2.25 9.21
CA GLY A 95 -24.40 -1.92 9.87
C GLY A 95 -25.21 -0.89 9.09
N LEU A 96 -26.51 -1.10 8.91
CA LEU A 96 -27.42 -0.17 8.25
C LEU A 96 -27.56 1.13 9.08
N VAL A 97 -27.27 2.29 8.46
CA VAL A 97 -27.32 3.60 9.13
C VAL A 97 -28.31 4.58 8.51
N ALA A 98 -28.76 4.35 7.29
CA ALA A 98 -29.82 5.14 6.64
C ALA A 98 -30.55 4.31 5.58
N ARG A 99 -31.83 4.66 5.33
CA ARG A 99 -32.70 3.98 4.36
C ARG A 99 -33.20 4.91 3.25
N SER A 100 -32.71 6.13 3.19
CA SER A 100 -33.22 7.16 2.27
C SER A 100 -32.11 7.91 1.57
N ALA A 101 -32.31 8.19 0.29
CA ALA A 101 -31.44 9.00 -0.55
C ALA A 101 -31.15 10.41 0.00
N SER A 102 -32.04 10.96 0.86
CA SER A 102 -31.82 12.26 1.51
C SER A 102 -30.57 12.32 2.40
N SER A 103 -30.02 11.16 2.76
CA SER A 103 -28.79 11.04 3.56
C SER A 103 -27.52 11.04 2.72
N HIS A 104 -27.59 10.79 1.40
CA HIS A 104 -26.44 10.54 0.54
C HIS A 104 -25.46 11.71 0.50
N ALA A 105 -25.94 12.95 0.27
CA ALA A 105 -25.09 14.14 0.22
C ALA A 105 -24.28 14.34 1.52
N ARG A 106 -24.93 14.20 2.66
CA ARG A 106 -24.29 14.36 3.98
C ARG A 106 -23.24 13.28 4.24
N MET A 107 -23.43 12.08 3.72
CA MET A 107 -22.54 10.93 3.89
C MET A 107 -21.47 10.82 2.78
N GLY A 108 -21.51 11.73 1.78
CA GLY A 108 -20.56 11.76 0.68
C GLY A 108 -20.68 10.58 -0.28
N ILE A 109 -21.89 9.99 -0.41
CA ILE A 109 -22.15 8.81 -1.24
C ILE A 109 -23.09 9.09 -2.41
N ASP A 110 -23.17 10.35 -2.86
CA ASP A 110 -23.82 10.69 -4.11
C ASP A 110 -23.07 10.07 -5.28
N ALA A 111 -23.78 9.47 -6.24
CA ALA A 111 -23.19 8.75 -7.36
C ALA A 111 -22.22 9.60 -8.22
N ALA A 112 -22.39 10.94 -8.22
CA ALA A 112 -21.55 11.86 -8.99
C ALA A 112 -20.21 12.21 -8.34
N GLY A 113 -20.07 12.06 -7.02
CA GLY A 113 -18.89 12.49 -6.27
C GLY A 113 -18.31 11.46 -5.30
N ALA A 114 -18.99 10.33 -5.13
CA ALA A 114 -18.49 9.26 -4.26
C ALA A 114 -17.29 8.54 -4.87
N ASN A 115 -16.37 8.11 -4.01
CA ASN A 115 -15.35 7.14 -4.41
C ASN A 115 -16.03 5.79 -4.72
N ARG A 116 -15.35 4.92 -5.46
CA ARG A 116 -15.91 3.62 -5.84
C ARG A 116 -14.91 2.49 -5.62
N LEU A 117 -15.35 1.42 -5.00
CA LEU A 117 -14.65 0.14 -4.93
C LEU A 117 -15.31 -0.84 -5.88
N ARG A 118 -14.56 -1.39 -6.82
CA ARG A 118 -15.02 -2.45 -7.69
C ARG A 118 -14.04 -3.62 -7.67
N ILE A 119 -14.56 -4.83 -7.42
CA ILE A 119 -13.79 -6.07 -7.44
C ILE A 119 -14.37 -6.93 -8.56
N VAL A 120 -13.49 -7.40 -9.46
CA VAL A 120 -13.88 -8.14 -10.67
C VAL A 120 -13.24 -9.52 -10.66
N ARG A 121 -14.04 -10.51 -11.02
CA ARG A 121 -13.65 -11.90 -11.24
C ARG A 121 -14.22 -12.36 -12.57
N GLY A 122 -13.37 -12.68 -13.53
CA GLY A 122 -13.79 -12.90 -14.92
C GLY A 122 -14.48 -11.65 -15.47
N ASP A 123 -15.68 -11.86 -16.01
CA ASP A 123 -16.51 -10.79 -16.55
C ASP A 123 -17.52 -10.21 -15.53
N ARG A 124 -17.46 -10.66 -14.27
CA ARG A 124 -18.42 -10.25 -13.22
C ARG A 124 -17.80 -9.31 -12.21
N ALA A 125 -18.52 -8.26 -11.86
CA ALA A 125 -18.25 -7.48 -10.66
C ALA A 125 -18.84 -8.23 -9.45
N GLU A 126 -17.98 -8.77 -8.60
CA GLU A 126 -18.36 -9.39 -7.33
C GLU A 126 -18.72 -8.32 -6.29
N VAL A 127 -18.05 -7.18 -6.35
CA VAL A 127 -18.28 -6.02 -5.49
C VAL A 127 -18.35 -4.77 -6.34
N ASP A 128 -19.34 -3.93 -6.10
CA ASP A 128 -19.47 -2.60 -6.72
C ASP A 128 -20.13 -1.65 -5.71
N LEU A 129 -19.29 -0.90 -4.99
CA LEU A 129 -19.70 -0.06 -3.88
C LEU A 129 -19.29 1.39 -4.11
N LEU A 130 -20.18 2.28 -3.80
CA LEU A 130 -19.88 3.70 -3.58
C LEU A 130 -19.37 3.87 -2.15
N ILE A 131 -18.25 4.58 -2.02
CA ILE A 131 -17.55 4.84 -0.76
C ILE A 131 -17.64 6.33 -0.46
N GLY A 132 -18.15 6.66 0.69
CA GLY A 132 -18.36 8.04 1.15
C GLY A 132 -17.37 8.48 2.21
N ASN A 133 -17.81 9.41 3.03
CA ASN A 133 -17.03 9.99 4.12
C ASN A 133 -16.71 8.96 5.20
N GLN A 134 -15.66 9.25 5.99
CA GLN A 134 -15.39 8.51 7.23
C GLN A 134 -16.56 8.64 8.19
N GLY A 135 -16.90 7.53 8.83
CA GLY A 135 -17.93 7.44 9.85
C GLY A 135 -17.36 7.48 11.27
N ARG A 136 -18.18 7.08 12.22
CA ARG A 136 -17.76 6.82 13.62
C ARG A 136 -18.19 5.40 13.99
N PRO A 137 -17.31 4.59 14.61
CA PRO A 137 -15.99 4.91 15.16
C PRO A 137 -14.93 5.13 14.06
N PHE A 138 -13.72 5.49 14.46
CA PHE A 138 -12.54 5.59 13.58
C PHE A 138 -12.33 4.28 12.79
N GLN A 139 -11.81 4.37 11.58
CA GLN A 139 -11.70 3.26 10.62
C GLN A 139 -13.07 2.67 10.19
N SER A 140 -14.05 3.54 10.01
CA SER A 140 -15.31 3.20 9.36
C SER A 140 -15.60 4.18 8.23
N VAL A 141 -16.32 3.71 7.20
CA VAL A 141 -16.73 4.53 6.05
C VAL A 141 -18.19 4.23 5.70
N TYR A 142 -18.89 5.24 5.19
CA TYR A 142 -20.22 5.02 4.65
C TYR A 142 -20.10 4.34 3.28
N VAL A 143 -20.90 3.30 3.07
CA VAL A 143 -20.95 2.57 1.79
C VAL A 143 -22.37 2.31 1.35
N ARG A 144 -22.58 2.20 0.05
CA ARG A 144 -23.83 1.71 -0.55
C ARG A 144 -23.58 1.07 -1.90
N SER A 145 -24.46 0.17 -2.30
CA SER A 145 -24.51 -0.30 -3.69
C SER A 145 -25.09 0.76 -4.62
N GLU A 146 -24.63 0.84 -5.85
CA GLU A 146 -25.23 1.72 -6.84
C GLU A 146 -26.71 1.32 -7.08
N GLY A 147 -27.62 2.31 -7.07
CA GLY A 147 -29.04 2.08 -7.23
C GLY A 147 -29.80 1.67 -5.95
N ASP A 148 -29.12 1.45 -4.83
CA ASP A 148 -29.75 1.22 -3.52
C ASP A 148 -29.70 2.52 -2.68
N ASP A 149 -30.80 2.90 -2.08
CA ASP A 149 -30.88 4.07 -1.19
C ASP A 149 -30.34 3.80 0.21
N ARG A 150 -30.19 2.53 0.59
CA ARG A 150 -29.70 2.12 1.90
C ARG A 150 -28.21 2.40 2.03
N VAL A 151 -27.81 2.95 3.16
CA VAL A 151 -26.44 3.27 3.50
C VAL A 151 -26.01 2.43 4.67
N TYR A 152 -24.83 1.87 4.55
CA TYR A 152 -24.21 1.05 5.58
C TYR A 152 -22.95 1.71 6.10
N LEU A 153 -22.59 1.43 7.33
CA LEU A 153 -21.31 1.81 7.94
C LEU A 153 -20.40 0.59 7.90
N LEU A 154 -19.48 0.57 6.95
CA LEU A 154 -18.48 -0.48 6.79
C LEU A 154 -17.34 -0.28 7.79
N GLN A 155 -16.99 -1.34 8.51
CA GLN A 155 -15.85 -1.43 9.43
C GLN A 155 -15.05 -2.70 9.12
N GLY A 156 -13.74 -2.65 9.35
CA GLY A 156 -12.86 -3.79 9.14
C GLY A 156 -11.52 -3.40 8.53
N GLY A 157 -10.63 -4.39 8.40
CA GLY A 157 -9.25 -4.22 7.90
C GLY A 157 -9.14 -3.65 6.49
N ILE A 158 -10.22 -3.76 5.68
CA ILE A 158 -10.26 -3.19 4.32
C ILE A 158 -10.27 -1.66 4.31
N VAL A 159 -10.86 -1.00 5.33
CA VAL A 159 -11.06 0.46 5.34
C VAL A 159 -9.75 1.23 5.14
N PRO A 160 -8.63 0.94 5.85
CA PRO A 160 -7.36 1.62 5.61
C PRO A 160 -6.77 1.40 4.21
N GLN A 161 -7.21 0.36 3.50
CA GLN A 161 -6.71 0.06 2.15
C GLN A 161 -7.36 0.95 1.08
N LEU A 162 -8.57 1.49 1.36
CA LEU A 162 -9.33 2.30 0.42
C LEU A 162 -8.65 3.64 0.09
N ASP A 163 -7.83 4.17 1.01
CA ASP A 163 -7.17 5.48 0.88
C ASP A 163 -5.71 5.39 0.43
N ARG A 164 -5.17 4.19 0.19
CA ARG A 164 -3.78 4.03 -0.25
C ARG A 164 -3.56 4.63 -1.63
N SER A 165 -2.49 5.41 -1.77
CA SER A 165 -2.10 6.00 -3.05
C SER A 165 -1.53 4.96 -4.03
N VAL A 166 -1.49 5.30 -5.33
CA VAL A 166 -0.81 4.47 -6.34
C VAL A 166 0.65 4.19 -5.92
N THR A 167 1.35 5.20 -5.39
CA THR A 167 2.74 5.07 -4.91
C THR A 167 2.88 4.05 -3.78
N ASP A 168 1.90 3.94 -2.89
CA ASP A 168 1.94 2.98 -1.79
C ASP A 168 1.67 1.54 -2.22
N TRP A 169 1.00 1.38 -3.35
CA TRP A 169 0.76 0.08 -3.97
C TRP A 169 1.92 -0.39 -4.84
N ARG A 170 2.78 0.52 -5.36
CA ARG A 170 3.89 0.15 -6.25
C ARG A 170 5.03 -0.51 -5.49
N ASP A 171 5.71 -1.45 -6.16
CA ASP A 171 6.99 -1.97 -5.68
C ASP A 171 8.05 -0.87 -5.75
N LYS A 172 8.63 -0.53 -4.60
CA LYS A 172 9.68 0.48 -4.43
C LYS A 172 11.09 -0.11 -4.53
N GLY A 173 11.21 -1.43 -4.73
CA GLY A 173 12.50 -2.10 -4.84
C GLY A 173 13.26 -1.69 -6.10
N ILE A 174 14.52 -1.29 -5.92
CA ILE A 174 15.46 -0.95 -7.00
C ILE A 174 16.37 -2.13 -7.27
N VAL A 175 16.97 -2.68 -6.21
CA VAL A 175 17.86 -3.86 -6.26
C VAL A 175 17.57 -4.77 -5.08
N ARG A 176 17.49 -6.06 -5.32
CA ARG A 176 17.41 -7.11 -4.30
C ARG A 176 18.40 -8.21 -4.65
N LEU A 177 19.57 -8.20 -4.01
CA LEU A 177 20.65 -9.16 -4.26
C LEU A 177 21.06 -9.87 -2.98
N MET A 178 21.41 -11.14 -3.11
CA MET A 178 22.10 -11.86 -2.05
C MET A 178 23.60 -11.47 -2.09
N PRO A 179 24.22 -10.97 -1.01
CA PRO A 179 25.63 -10.59 -0.98
C PRO A 179 26.58 -11.69 -1.46
N ALA A 180 26.24 -12.94 -1.15
CA ALA A 180 27.08 -14.09 -1.50
C ALA A 180 27.24 -14.34 -3.00
N VAL A 181 26.34 -13.85 -3.86
CA VAL A 181 26.45 -14.03 -5.32
C VAL A 181 27.29 -12.96 -6.00
N VAL A 182 27.62 -11.87 -5.28
CA VAL A 182 28.44 -10.78 -5.82
C VAL A 182 29.91 -11.16 -5.76
N ALA A 183 30.59 -11.08 -6.90
CA ALA A 183 32.01 -11.33 -7.02
C ALA A 183 32.84 -10.06 -7.33
N ARG A 184 32.20 -9.06 -7.94
CA ARG A 184 32.85 -7.79 -8.28
C ARG A 184 31.84 -6.65 -8.23
N MET A 185 32.34 -5.48 -7.81
CA MET A 185 31.56 -4.23 -7.81
C MET A 185 32.43 -3.11 -8.37
N GLU A 186 31.94 -2.41 -9.37
CA GLU A 186 32.55 -1.23 -9.94
C GLU A 186 31.75 0.00 -9.58
N VAL A 187 32.39 1.02 -9.04
CA VAL A 187 31.79 2.29 -8.64
C VAL A 187 32.49 3.43 -9.33
N GLU A 188 31.70 4.34 -9.88
CA GLU A 188 32.13 5.64 -10.38
C GLU A 188 31.31 6.72 -9.69
N ARG A 189 31.95 7.75 -9.11
CA ARG A 189 31.25 8.85 -8.45
C ARG A 189 32.07 10.14 -8.48
N GLY A 190 31.53 11.23 -9.00
CA GLY A 190 32.19 12.53 -9.01
C GLY A 190 33.52 12.54 -9.77
N GLY A 191 33.69 11.71 -10.80
CA GLY A 191 34.91 11.59 -11.59
C GLY A 191 36.02 10.69 -10.99
N ALA A 192 35.78 10.12 -9.80
CA ALA A 192 36.61 9.08 -9.20
C ALA A 192 35.91 7.72 -9.31
N GLY A 193 36.69 6.64 -9.34
CA GLY A 193 36.14 5.29 -9.36
C GLY A 193 37.00 4.31 -8.60
N TYR A 194 36.43 3.17 -8.22
CA TYR A 194 37.13 2.04 -7.63
C TYR A 194 36.46 0.72 -8.01
N THR A 195 37.23 -0.33 -7.89
CA THR A 195 36.75 -1.70 -8.12
C THR A 195 36.98 -2.55 -6.88
N LEU A 196 35.92 -3.16 -6.37
CA LEU A 196 36.01 -4.25 -5.41
C LEU A 196 35.95 -5.58 -6.18
N ALA A 197 36.85 -6.48 -5.88
CA ALA A 197 36.85 -7.82 -6.45
C ALA A 197 37.09 -8.87 -5.36
N ARG A 198 36.42 -9.99 -5.48
CA ARG A 198 36.58 -11.14 -4.58
C ARG A 198 37.58 -12.09 -5.18
N ASP A 199 38.58 -12.49 -4.40
CA ASP A 199 39.55 -13.53 -4.74
C ASP A 199 39.49 -14.69 -3.73
N ASP A 200 40.46 -15.60 -3.83
CA ASP A 200 40.56 -16.79 -2.96
C ASP A 200 40.89 -16.45 -1.49
N VAL A 201 41.42 -15.25 -1.22
CA VAL A 201 41.84 -14.80 0.10
C VAL A 201 40.80 -13.90 0.77
N GLY A 202 40.01 -13.16 -0.03
CA GLY A 202 39.03 -12.23 0.50
C GLY A 202 38.61 -11.20 -0.54
N TRP A 203 38.50 -9.94 -0.11
CA TRP A 203 38.18 -8.82 -0.99
C TRP A 203 39.38 -7.93 -1.26
N THR A 204 39.50 -7.46 -2.49
CA THR A 204 40.47 -6.45 -2.91
C THR A 204 39.80 -5.17 -3.37
N LEU A 205 40.44 -4.03 -3.13
CA LEU A 205 40.09 -2.70 -3.62
C LEU A 205 41.18 -2.25 -4.57
N ASP A 206 40.86 -2.11 -5.86
CA ASP A 206 41.82 -1.77 -6.93
C ASP A 206 43.08 -2.68 -6.93
N GLY A 207 42.88 -3.96 -6.60
CA GLY A 207 43.95 -4.97 -6.51
C GLY A 207 44.74 -4.98 -5.21
N ALA A 208 44.51 -4.05 -4.27
CA ALA A 208 45.08 -4.09 -2.92
C ALA A 208 44.09 -4.74 -1.92
N PRO A 209 44.56 -5.34 -0.81
CA PRO A 209 43.67 -5.91 0.19
C PRO A 209 42.65 -4.88 0.71
N ALA A 210 41.36 -5.26 0.74
CA ALA A 210 40.27 -4.47 1.29
C ALA A 210 39.88 -4.93 2.72
N ASP A 211 39.23 -4.07 3.47
CA ASP A 211 38.56 -4.46 4.72
C ASP A 211 37.35 -5.35 4.39
N THR A 212 37.54 -6.65 4.50
CA THR A 212 36.48 -7.63 4.17
C THR A 212 35.19 -7.39 4.93
N ALA A 213 35.25 -7.00 6.22
CA ALA A 213 34.06 -6.73 7.00
C ALA A 213 33.31 -5.50 6.47
N ALA A 214 34.02 -4.42 6.13
CA ALA A 214 33.43 -3.22 5.53
C ALA A 214 32.78 -3.51 4.16
N VAL A 215 33.43 -4.34 3.33
CA VAL A 215 32.85 -4.75 2.04
C VAL A 215 31.61 -5.62 2.22
N GLU A 216 31.63 -6.56 3.16
CA GLU A 216 30.45 -7.39 3.46
C GLU A 216 29.31 -6.56 4.02
N ASP A 217 29.60 -5.53 4.82
CA ASP A 217 28.60 -4.58 5.32
C ASP A 217 27.99 -3.80 4.15
N LEU A 218 28.80 -3.26 3.26
CA LEU A 218 28.35 -2.59 2.04
C LEU A 218 27.46 -3.51 1.18
N LEU A 219 27.86 -4.74 0.94
CA LEU A 219 27.08 -5.66 0.12
C LEU A 219 25.75 -6.07 0.79
N ARG A 220 25.66 -6.02 2.12
CA ARG A 220 24.38 -6.23 2.83
C ARG A 220 23.35 -5.14 2.52
N GLU A 221 23.79 -3.91 2.22
CA GLU A 221 22.90 -2.83 1.79
C GLU A 221 22.18 -3.15 0.48
N TYR A 222 22.80 -3.94 -0.42
CA TYR A 222 22.19 -4.36 -1.68
C TYR A 222 21.19 -5.51 -1.56
N ARG A 223 20.97 -6.06 -0.34
CA ARG A 223 19.87 -7.01 -0.12
C ARG A 223 18.53 -6.41 -0.44
N ASN A 224 18.37 -5.12 -0.14
CA ASN A 224 17.13 -4.41 -0.40
C ASN A 224 17.41 -2.91 -0.53
N VAL A 225 17.68 -2.46 -1.75
CA VAL A 225 17.75 -1.03 -2.08
C VAL A 225 16.37 -0.60 -2.54
N GLU A 226 15.76 0.30 -1.82
CA GLU A 226 14.41 0.80 -2.09
C GLU A 226 14.40 2.31 -2.35
N ALA A 227 13.43 2.72 -3.17
CA ALA A 227 13.10 4.12 -3.39
C ALA A 227 12.59 4.78 -2.10
N GLN A 228 12.86 6.08 -1.96
CA GLN A 228 12.54 6.90 -0.80
C GLN A 228 11.84 8.20 -1.24
N GLY A 229 11.42 9.01 -0.29
CA GLY A 229 10.76 10.27 -0.58
C GLY A 229 9.48 10.09 -1.39
N SER A 230 9.36 10.77 -2.53
CA SER A 230 8.25 10.57 -3.47
C SER A 230 8.26 9.20 -4.15
N ALA A 231 9.31 8.42 -3.94
CA ALA A 231 9.62 7.10 -4.48
C ALA A 231 9.82 7.04 -5.99
N PHE A 232 9.02 7.74 -6.79
CA PHE A 232 9.07 7.70 -8.25
C PHE A 232 9.07 9.10 -8.82
N ALA A 233 9.92 9.32 -9.83
CA ALA A 233 9.89 10.55 -10.58
C ALA A 233 8.58 10.68 -11.38
N THR A 234 8.06 11.89 -11.45
CA THR A 234 7.07 12.25 -12.46
C THR A 234 7.70 12.20 -13.87
N PRO A 235 6.90 12.11 -14.95
CA PRO A 235 7.46 12.13 -16.29
C PRO A 235 8.39 13.32 -16.55
N ALA A 236 8.03 14.54 -16.11
CA ALA A 236 8.84 15.75 -16.27
C ALA A 236 10.17 15.67 -15.50
N GLU A 237 10.17 15.12 -14.29
CA GLU A 237 11.39 14.91 -13.49
C GLU A 237 12.29 13.84 -14.12
N ALA A 238 11.70 12.73 -14.62
CA ALA A 238 12.43 11.69 -15.30
C ALA A 238 13.08 12.19 -16.61
N ASP A 239 12.40 13.07 -17.36
CA ASP A 239 12.91 13.69 -18.58
C ASP A 239 13.99 14.75 -18.28
N SER A 240 14.00 15.34 -17.09
CA SER A 240 14.99 16.33 -16.67
C SER A 240 16.31 15.71 -16.20
N ALA A 241 16.31 14.43 -15.81
CA ALA A 241 17.48 13.73 -15.30
C ALA A 241 18.49 13.40 -16.41
N ASP A 242 19.77 13.74 -16.22
CA ASP A 242 20.86 13.51 -17.20
C ASP A 242 21.54 12.16 -16.98
N PHE A 243 20.85 11.09 -17.26
CA PHE A 243 21.42 9.74 -17.18
C PHE A 243 22.42 9.40 -18.31
N ALA A 244 22.60 10.27 -19.29
CA ALA A 244 23.66 10.14 -20.28
C ALA A 244 25.02 10.48 -19.68
N ARG A 245 25.04 11.42 -18.72
CA ARG A 245 26.23 11.84 -17.96
C ARG A 245 25.93 11.78 -16.46
N PRO A 246 25.78 10.57 -15.91
CA PRO A 246 25.37 10.40 -14.52
C PRO A 246 26.46 10.88 -13.56
N ASP A 247 26.07 11.43 -12.41
CA ASP A 247 26.98 11.82 -11.33
C ASP A 247 27.60 10.64 -10.60
N ALA A 248 26.89 9.50 -10.60
CA ALA A 248 27.43 8.24 -10.07
C ALA A 248 26.89 7.03 -10.86
N ARG A 249 27.66 5.96 -10.81
CA ARG A 249 27.34 4.67 -11.41
C ARG A 249 27.83 3.54 -10.53
N VAL A 250 27.06 2.45 -10.47
CA VAL A 250 27.50 1.20 -9.86
C VAL A 250 27.11 0.03 -10.75
N THR A 251 28.04 -0.91 -10.88
CA THR A 251 27.75 -2.19 -11.55
C THR A 251 28.21 -3.34 -10.64
N LEU A 252 27.31 -4.26 -10.35
CA LEU A 252 27.57 -5.47 -9.59
C LEU A 252 27.59 -6.67 -10.53
N PHE A 253 28.58 -7.51 -10.38
CA PHE A 253 28.80 -8.69 -11.20
C PHE A 253 28.78 -9.96 -10.34
N GLY A 254 28.24 -11.02 -10.93
CA GLY A 254 28.23 -12.37 -10.35
C GLY A 254 29.53 -13.13 -10.52
N MET A 255 29.58 -14.34 -9.95
CA MET A 255 30.75 -15.23 -9.96
C MET A 255 31.18 -15.66 -11.37
N VAL A 256 30.26 -15.66 -12.34
CA VAL A 256 30.53 -16.00 -13.75
C VAL A 256 30.75 -14.75 -14.63
N GLY A 257 30.82 -13.57 -14.02
CA GLY A 257 31.02 -12.30 -14.71
C GLY A 257 29.74 -11.67 -15.30
N ASP A 258 28.58 -12.24 -15.04
CA ASP A 258 27.29 -11.69 -15.43
C ASP A 258 26.95 -10.42 -14.64
N THR A 259 26.25 -9.48 -15.26
CA THR A 259 25.81 -8.26 -14.59
C THR A 259 24.54 -8.57 -13.78
N LEU A 260 24.67 -8.52 -12.46
CA LEU A 260 23.57 -8.70 -11.51
C LEU A 260 22.71 -7.42 -11.39
N ALA A 261 23.37 -6.26 -11.31
CA ALA A 261 22.71 -4.95 -11.32
C ALA A 261 23.66 -3.90 -11.89
N ALA A 262 23.09 -2.92 -12.58
CA ALA A 262 23.80 -1.73 -13.03
C ALA A 262 22.89 -0.53 -12.85
N LEU A 263 23.27 0.43 -11.99
CA LEU A 263 22.51 1.62 -11.67
C LEU A 263 23.26 2.88 -12.09
N VAL A 264 22.51 3.89 -12.49
CA VAL A 264 22.98 5.23 -12.79
C VAL A 264 22.22 6.23 -11.93
N PHE A 265 22.93 7.27 -11.46
CA PHE A 265 22.46 8.23 -10.50
C PHE A 265 22.67 9.64 -11.06
N ASP A 266 21.63 10.48 -10.94
CA ASP A 266 21.68 11.88 -11.27
C ASP A 266 21.28 12.70 -10.04
N SER A 267 22.12 13.65 -9.62
CA SER A 267 21.93 14.38 -8.36
C SER A 267 20.82 15.41 -8.47
N THR A 268 20.09 15.61 -7.38
CA THR A 268 19.02 16.60 -7.27
C THR A 268 19.15 17.35 -5.93
N ALA A 269 18.37 18.39 -5.75
CA ALA A 269 18.33 19.12 -4.49
C ALA A 269 17.85 18.24 -3.30
N ALA A 270 17.07 17.18 -3.57
CA ALA A 270 16.48 16.29 -2.56
C ALA A 270 17.21 14.93 -2.43
N GLY A 271 18.27 14.70 -3.20
CA GLY A 271 18.96 13.42 -3.23
C GLY A 271 19.40 13.05 -4.64
N TYR A 272 18.99 11.89 -5.13
CA TYR A 272 19.32 11.40 -6.45
C TYR A 272 18.09 10.79 -7.13
N TRP A 273 18.01 11.03 -8.45
CA TRP A 273 17.26 10.16 -9.34
C TRP A 273 18.11 8.96 -9.70
N VAL A 274 17.52 7.78 -9.59
CA VAL A 274 18.22 6.50 -9.81
C VAL A 274 17.41 5.64 -10.75
N ARG A 275 18.08 5.01 -11.71
CA ARG A 275 17.46 3.97 -12.54
C ARG A 275 18.45 2.87 -12.90
N HIS A 276 17.95 1.76 -13.41
CA HIS A 276 18.80 0.79 -14.07
C HIS A 276 19.44 1.37 -15.33
N ALA A 277 20.72 1.01 -15.62
CA ALA A 277 21.44 1.48 -16.78
C ALA A 277 20.73 1.12 -18.11
N ARG A 278 19.96 0.03 -18.11
CA ARG A 278 19.15 -0.40 -19.27
C ARG A 278 17.87 0.41 -19.47
N GLY A 279 17.57 1.37 -18.60
CA GLY A 279 16.35 2.18 -18.60
C GLY A 279 15.29 1.66 -17.63
N GLY A 280 14.06 2.14 -17.79
CA GLY A 280 12.92 1.77 -16.92
C GLY A 280 12.54 2.85 -15.92
N THR A 281 11.96 2.44 -14.81
CA THR A 281 11.47 3.35 -13.77
C THR A 281 12.58 4.20 -13.17
N VAL A 282 12.32 5.49 -13.00
CA VAL A 282 13.20 6.44 -12.30
C VAL A 282 12.71 6.56 -10.86
N TYR A 283 13.62 6.29 -9.93
CA TYR A 283 13.36 6.25 -8.49
C TYR A 283 14.02 7.43 -7.79
N GLN A 284 13.44 7.90 -6.70
CA GLN A 284 14.09 8.84 -5.79
C GLN A 284 14.82 8.09 -4.68
N VAL A 285 16.08 8.49 -4.41
CA VAL A 285 16.86 7.98 -3.29
C VAL A 285 17.54 9.16 -2.58
N TYR A 286 17.50 9.20 -1.26
CA TYR A 286 18.14 10.26 -0.49
C TYR A 286 19.66 10.17 -0.51
N SER A 287 20.34 11.31 -0.39
CA SER A 287 21.81 11.39 -0.44
C SER A 287 22.49 10.46 0.56
N TRP A 288 22.00 10.41 1.82
CA TRP A 288 22.57 9.53 2.84
C TRP A 288 22.52 8.05 2.44
N ARG A 289 21.44 7.64 1.78
CA ARG A 289 21.30 6.26 1.30
C ARG A 289 22.23 5.95 0.14
N VAL A 290 22.47 6.93 -0.74
CA VAL A 290 23.49 6.80 -1.79
C VAL A 290 24.89 6.71 -1.19
N ASP A 291 25.19 7.45 -0.12
CA ASP A 291 26.45 7.35 0.61
C ASP A 291 26.65 5.95 1.25
N ASP A 292 25.59 5.30 1.72
CA ASP A 292 25.65 3.93 2.25
C ASP A 292 25.95 2.89 1.15
N ILE A 293 25.35 3.04 -0.04
CA ILE A 293 25.51 2.06 -1.13
C ILE A 293 26.66 2.39 -2.08
N LEU A 294 27.18 3.61 -2.08
CA LEU A 294 28.34 4.08 -2.85
C LEU A 294 29.33 4.84 -1.94
N PRO A 295 29.88 4.19 -0.90
CA PRO A 295 30.80 4.85 0.01
C PRO A 295 32.08 5.27 -0.70
N VAL A 296 32.83 6.20 -0.11
CA VAL A 296 34.17 6.55 -0.58
C VAL A 296 35.17 5.39 -0.36
N ASP A 297 36.08 5.21 -1.27
CA ASP A 297 37.07 4.11 -1.27
C ASP A 297 37.86 3.98 0.05
N SER A 298 38.14 5.12 0.70
CA SER A 298 38.92 5.15 1.94
C SER A 298 38.27 4.38 3.10
N THR A 299 36.94 4.22 3.10
CA THR A 299 36.21 3.45 4.11
C THR A 299 36.33 1.94 3.95
N LEU A 300 36.78 1.49 2.78
CA LEU A 300 36.86 0.08 2.40
C LEU A 300 38.32 -0.46 2.40
N ARG A 301 39.30 0.41 2.71
CA ARG A 301 40.71 0.02 2.77
C ARG A 301 41.01 -0.80 4.01
N ALA A 302 41.82 -1.86 3.85
CA ALA A 302 42.35 -2.57 5.02
C ALA A 302 43.19 -1.61 5.88
N LYS A 303 43.03 -1.73 7.21
CA LYS A 303 43.73 -0.92 8.18
C LYS A 303 45.11 -1.48 8.48
#